data_6d61dc3666b9baa2d4bd2fb467fa24a9
#
_entry.id   6d61dc3666b9baa2d4bd2fb467fa24a9
#
_cell.length_a   1.000
_cell.length_b   1.000
_cell.length_c   1.000
_cell.angle_alpha   90.00
_cell.angle_beta   90.00
_cell.angle_gamma   90.00
#
_symmetry.space_group_name_H-M   'P 1'
#
loop_
_entity.id
_entity.type
_entity.pdbx_description
1 polymer ?
#
loop_
_entity_poly.entity_id
_entity_poly.type
_entity_poly.pdbx_seq_one_letter_code
_entity_poly.pdbx_strand_id
1 'polypeptide(L)' 'MRYAIIVEKGETSYGAYVPDLPGCVAVGKSKSEVLKLIRETIEFHLEGIKQEGSKIPLPSSSTEYVEV' A
#
# COMPACT_ATOMS: atom_id res chain seq x y z
N MET A 1 4.49 0.52 12.92
CA MET A 1 3.87 -0.60 12.20
C MET A 1 4.27 -0.51 10.73
N ARG A 2 4.61 -1.63 10.12
CA ARG A 2 5.11 -1.67 8.74
C ARG A 2 4.25 -2.59 7.89
N TYR A 3 3.71 -2.07 6.78
CA TYR A 3 2.97 -2.86 5.83
C TYR A 3 3.81 -3.11 4.58
N ALA A 4 3.73 -4.32 4.05
CA ALA A 4 4.33 -4.62 2.76
C ALA A 4 3.51 -3.94 1.66
N ILE A 5 4.20 -3.38 0.68
CA ILE A 5 3.59 -2.70 -0.45
C ILE A 5 4.09 -3.37 -1.73
N ILE A 6 3.18 -3.65 -2.65
CA ILE A 6 3.54 -4.13 -3.98
C ILE A 6 3.47 -2.96 -4.95
N VAL A 7 4.57 -2.73 -5.67
CA VAL A 7 4.64 -1.68 -6.68
C VAL A 7 4.78 -2.33 -8.05
N GLU A 8 3.92 -1.95 -8.97
CA GLU A 8 3.92 -2.50 -10.32
C GLU A 8 4.09 -1.38 -11.33
N LYS A 9 5.00 -1.59 -12.27
CA LYS A 9 5.25 -0.63 -13.33
C LYS A 9 4.39 -0.97 -14.55
N GLY A 10 3.54 -0.03 -14.95
CA GLY A 10 2.79 -0.15 -16.20
C GLY A 10 3.48 0.59 -17.33
N GLU A 11 2.80 0.73 -18.45
CA GLU A 11 3.38 1.42 -19.62
C GLU A 11 3.57 2.91 -19.36
N THR A 12 2.63 3.55 -18.69
CA THR A 12 2.63 5.00 -18.50
C THR A 12 2.60 5.44 -17.04
N SER A 13 2.47 4.48 -16.11
CA SER A 13 2.31 4.82 -14.71
C SER A 13 2.78 3.69 -13.82
N TYR A 14 2.83 3.97 -12.53
CA TYR A 14 3.12 2.98 -11.49
C TYR A 14 1.87 2.80 -10.64
N GLY A 15 1.58 1.55 -10.28
CA GLY A 15 0.53 1.25 -9.34
C GLY A 15 1.10 0.67 -8.07
N ALA A 16 0.39 0.84 -6.96
CA ALA A 16 0.80 0.25 -5.69
C ALA A 16 -0.43 -0.22 -4.93
N TYR A 17 -0.27 -1.29 -4.17
CA TYR A 17 -1.33 -1.75 -3.29
C TYR A 17 -0.73 -2.39 -2.05
N VAL A 18 -1.56 -2.52 -1.02
CA VAL A 18 -1.16 -3.07 0.26
C VAL A 18 -1.89 -4.39 0.48
N PRO A 19 -1.18 -5.54 0.41
CA PRO A 19 -1.84 -6.83 0.56
C PRO A 19 -2.67 -6.97 1.83
N ASP A 20 -2.20 -6.41 2.94
CA ASP A 20 -2.89 -6.55 4.23
C ASP A 20 -4.01 -5.54 4.45
N LEU A 21 -4.19 -4.59 3.53
CA LEU A 21 -5.24 -3.57 3.62
C LEU A 21 -6.02 -3.57 2.31
N PRO A 22 -7.06 -4.42 2.19
CA PRO A 22 -7.86 -4.49 0.95
C PRO A 22 -8.45 -3.13 0.57
N GLY A 23 -8.36 -2.80 -0.71
CA GLY A 23 -8.86 -1.55 -1.22
C GLY A 23 -7.89 -0.37 -1.10
N CYS A 24 -6.74 -0.58 -0.47
CA CYS A 24 -5.74 0.48 -0.31
C CYS A 24 -4.80 0.44 -1.51
N VAL A 25 -5.06 1.32 -2.49
CA VAL A 25 -4.32 1.35 -3.75
C VAL A 25 -3.99 2.78 -4.14
N ALA A 26 -2.95 2.94 -4.96
CA ALA A 26 -2.56 4.25 -5.47
C ALA A 26 -1.95 4.10 -6.86
N VAL A 27 -2.00 5.17 -7.64
CA VAL A 27 -1.39 5.25 -8.97
C VAL A 27 -0.60 6.56 -9.05
N GLY A 28 0.59 6.49 -9.61
CA GLY A 28 1.44 7.67 -9.77
C GLY A 28 2.25 7.59 -11.05
N LYS A 29 2.83 8.70 -11.45
CA LYS A 29 3.62 8.78 -12.69
C LYS A 29 5.05 8.28 -12.51
N SER A 30 5.53 8.22 -11.27
CA SER A 30 6.85 7.72 -10.96
C SER A 30 6.77 6.82 -9.73
N LYS A 31 7.83 6.05 -9.50
CA LYS A 31 7.90 5.20 -8.34
C LYS A 31 7.89 6.01 -7.04
N SER A 32 8.63 7.12 -7.01
CA SER A 32 8.66 7.98 -5.82
C SER A 32 7.30 8.60 -5.55
N GLU A 33 6.59 9.00 -6.60
CA GLU A 33 5.25 9.56 -6.45
C GLU A 33 4.27 8.52 -5.90
N VAL A 34 4.27 7.31 -6.47
CA VAL A 34 3.33 6.29 -6.03
C VAL A 34 3.61 5.85 -4.59
N LEU A 35 4.89 5.83 -4.18
CA LEU A 35 5.23 5.51 -2.80
C LEU A 35 4.71 6.55 -1.83
N LYS A 36 4.82 7.83 -2.20
CA LYS A 36 4.26 8.90 -1.39
C LYS A 36 2.75 8.80 -1.29
N LEU A 37 2.09 8.56 -2.42
CA LEU A 37 0.63 8.46 -2.48
C LEU A 37 0.11 7.26 -1.71
N ILE A 38 0.76 6.10 -1.83
CA ILE A 38 0.29 4.91 -1.10
C ILE A 38 0.46 5.09 0.41
N ARG A 39 1.51 5.79 0.84
CA ARG A 39 1.69 6.09 2.25
C ARG A 39 0.54 6.95 2.78
N GLU A 40 0.18 7.99 2.04
CA GLU A 40 -0.93 8.86 2.41
C GLU A 40 -2.25 8.09 2.43
N THR A 41 -2.42 7.20 1.45
CA THR A 41 -3.61 6.37 1.36
C THR A 41 -3.73 5.43 2.56
N ILE A 42 -2.60 4.84 2.98
CA ILE A 42 -2.57 3.98 4.17
C ILE A 42 -2.96 4.77 5.41
N GLU A 43 -2.36 5.94 5.59
CA GLU A 43 -2.66 6.78 6.75
C GLU A 43 -4.14 7.14 6.82
N PHE A 44 -4.70 7.53 5.69
CA PHE A 44 -6.12 7.86 5.61
C PHE A 44 -7.00 6.64 5.88
N HIS A 45 -6.63 5.51 5.31
CA HIS A 45 -7.38 4.25 5.48
C HIS A 45 -7.41 3.81 6.95
N LEU A 46 -6.25 3.86 7.61
CA LEU A 46 -6.14 3.49 9.02
C LEU A 46 -6.93 4.44 9.91
N GLU A 47 -6.93 5.72 9.59
CA GLU A 47 -7.70 6.71 10.33
C GLU A 47 -9.19 6.41 10.26
N GLY A 48 -9.68 6.05 9.07
CA GLY A 48 -11.08 5.66 8.89
C GLY A 48 -11.46 4.43 9.72
N ILE A 49 -10.58 3.43 9.73
CA ILE A 49 -10.81 2.22 10.52
C ILE A 49 -10.90 2.56 12.01
N LYS A 50 -10.03 3.42 12.49
CA LYS A 50 -10.03 3.85 13.89
C LYS A 50 -11.33 4.57 14.24
N GLN A 51 -11.78 5.47 13.37
CA GLN A 51 -13.01 6.23 13.60
C GLN A 51 -14.24 5.34 13.66
N GLU A 52 -14.23 4.26 12.90
CA GLU A 52 -15.32 3.29 12.93
C GLU A 52 -15.26 2.37 14.15
N GLY A 53 -14.19 2.42 14.91
CA GLY A 53 -13.99 1.54 16.04
C GLY A 53 -13.66 0.12 15.67
N SER A 54 -13.29 -0.10 14.40
CA SER A 54 -12.92 -1.43 13.92
C SER A 54 -11.47 -1.74 14.25
N LYS A 55 -11.14 -3.03 14.22
CA LYS A 55 -9.76 -3.47 14.45
C LYS A 55 -8.88 -3.16 13.25
N ILE A 56 -7.73 -2.57 13.50
CA ILE A 56 -6.73 -2.34 12.47
C ILE A 56 -6.07 -3.68 12.12
N PRO A 57 -6.08 -4.08 10.83
CA PRO A 57 -5.40 -5.31 10.42
C PRO A 57 -3.90 -5.21 10.70
N LEU A 58 -3.34 -6.22 11.34
CA LEU A 58 -1.91 -6.25 11.61
C LEU A 58 -1.14 -6.66 10.37
N PRO A 59 0.07 -6.12 10.18
CA PRO A 59 0.91 -6.53 9.06
C PRO A 59 1.25 -8.01 9.16
N SER A 60 0.95 -8.78 8.14
CA SER A 60 1.24 -10.20 8.10
C SER A 60 1.98 -10.63 6.83
N SER A 61 1.95 -9.79 5.81
CA SER A 61 2.65 -10.07 4.55
C SER A 61 4.05 -9.51 4.57
N SER A 62 4.96 -10.21 3.92
CA SER A 62 6.32 -9.73 3.70
C SER A 62 6.66 -9.88 2.23
N THR A 63 7.71 -9.20 1.79
CA THR A 63 8.17 -9.28 0.41
C THR A 63 9.51 -10.00 0.38
N GLU A 64 9.65 -10.92 -0.57
CA GLU A 64 10.87 -11.63 -0.80
C GLU A 64 11.19 -11.64 -2.28
N TYR A 65 12.47 -11.72 -2.61
CA TYR A 65 12.92 -11.79 -3.98
C TYR A 65 13.60 -13.13 -4.20
N VAL A 66 13.28 -13.76 -5.30
CA VAL A 66 13.88 -15.06 -5.66
C VAL A 66 14.57 -14.90 -6.99
N GLU A 67 15.83 -15.27 -7.03
CA GLU A 67 16.60 -15.25 -8.27
C GLU A 67 16.33 -16.51 -9.08
N VAL A 68 16.06 -16.34 -10.37
CA VAL A 68 15.75 -17.47 -11.26
C VAL A 68 16.66 -17.47 -12.47
#